data_3c91fdbb56022d6466fce159a8d44ed3
#
_entry.id   3c91fdbb56022d6466fce159a8d44ed3
#
_cell.length_a   1.000
_cell.length_b   1.000
_cell.length_c   1.000
_cell.angle_alpha   90.00
_cell.angle_beta   90.00
_cell.angle_gamma   90.00
#
_symmetry.space_group_name_H-M   'P 1'
#
loop_
_entity.id
_entity.type
_entity.pdbx_description
1 polymer ?
#
loop_
_entity_poly.entity_id
_entity_poly.type
_entity_poly.pdbx_seq_one_letter_code
_entity_poly.pdbx_strand_id
1 'polypeptide(L)'
;DNESLKLIKGEISMSSKKSNKQYASIFQLDGRPAMKEAIPLAFQHVMAMIVGCVTPAIVVAGVAGLNTQDQVILIQASLVISAIATFIQVFSIGGFFGSRLPVILGISFAYLPSLTAIAAGYNMATIFGAQIVGGFCAIIFGLNVEKLRKFFPPLITGTVVFTIGLSLYPTAINYIAGGVGSPNYGAWQNWLVGLLTMIIVLVLNHWGKGIVKLASLLIGLIIGYIISAFFGMISFSAVATAGYFQLPQPLHFGVEFEVSSIITISLLFIINSVQAIGDFTATTSGGLDRLPTDKELKGGITGYGLLNILGALIGGMPTATYSQNVGIVATTKVVNRVVFGIASGIILVAGLVPKFSALLTTIPYCVLGGAVIGVFASITMTGMKLIATQELNYRNTSIVGLAVAMGIGITLVPQSLALFPAWVTTVFGKSPVVVATIVAITLNLVLPGKEKEDSGH
;
A
#
# COMPACT_ATOMS: atom_id res chain seq x y z
N ASP A 1 49.10 39.82 -7.08
CA ASP A 1 47.80 39.47 -6.49
C ASP A 1 46.72 38.94 -7.47
N ASN A 2 47.08 38.81 -8.75
CA ASN A 2 46.15 38.25 -9.72
C ASN A 2 46.17 36.72 -9.82
N GLU A 3 47.15 36.06 -9.26
CA GLU A 3 47.26 34.59 -9.18
C GLU A 3 46.42 33.97 -8.02
N SER A 4 46.36 34.64 -6.88
CA SER A 4 45.54 34.21 -5.77
C SER A 4 44.04 34.29 -6.05
N LEU A 5 43.59 35.27 -6.82
CA LEU A 5 42.22 35.43 -7.29
C LEU A 5 41.81 34.36 -8.36
N LYS A 6 42.78 33.89 -9.17
CA LYS A 6 42.59 32.81 -10.12
C LYS A 6 42.48 31.44 -9.45
N LEU A 7 43.23 31.17 -8.39
CA LEU A 7 43.20 29.96 -7.58
C LEU A 7 41.86 29.85 -6.82
N ILE A 8 41.41 30.92 -6.16
CA ILE A 8 40.12 30.95 -5.46
C ILE A 8 38.94 30.80 -6.41
N LYS A 9 38.99 31.46 -7.59
CA LYS A 9 37.95 31.25 -8.62
C LYS A 9 37.98 29.84 -9.22
N GLY A 10 39.15 29.21 -9.33
CA GLY A 10 39.32 27.83 -9.76
C GLY A 10 38.75 26.83 -8.76
N GLU A 11 39.04 27.01 -7.48
CA GLU A 11 38.52 26.14 -6.40
C GLU A 11 37.01 26.30 -6.21
N ILE A 12 36.47 27.52 -6.25
CA ILE A 12 35.03 27.77 -6.20
C ILE A 12 34.33 27.18 -7.44
N SER A 13 34.94 27.28 -8.63
CA SER A 13 34.39 26.69 -9.85
C SER A 13 34.46 25.16 -9.84
N MET A 14 35.52 24.55 -9.27
CA MET A 14 35.61 23.10 -9.13
C MET A 14 34.68 22.56 -8.03
N SER A 15 34.52 23.27 -6.92
CA SER A 15 33.57 22.93 -5.86
C SER A 15 32.12 23.04 -6.34
N SER A 16 31.80 24.11 -7.07
CA SER A 16 30.49 24.31 -7.69
C SER A 16 30.18 23.27 -8.79
N LYS A 17 31.18 22.91 -9.64
CA LYS A 17 31.00 21.84 -10.64
C LYS A 17 30.91 20.44 -10.05
N LYS A 18 31.63 20.14 -8.95
CA LYS A 18 31.48 18.88 -8.21
C LYS A 18 30.12 18.80 -7.52
N SER A 19 29.67 19.86 -6.86
CA SER A 19 28.35 19.95 -6.25
C SER A 19 27.25 19.80 -7.29
N ASN A 20 27.28 20.50 -8.43
CA ASN A 20 26.29 20.38 -9.49
C ASN A 20 26.28 18.99 -10.17
N LYS A 21 27.45 18.32 -10.34
CA LYS A 21 27.48 16.96 -10.87
C LYS A 21 26.92 15.94 -9.90
N GLN A 22 27.08 16.14 -8.59
CA GLN A 22 26.60 15.27 -7.56
C GLN A 22 25.10 15.44 -7.33
N TYR A 23 24.58 16.68 -7.35
CA TYR A 23 23.15 16.96 -7.33
C TYR A 23 22.42 16.44 -8.59
N ALA A 24 23.06 16.46 -9.76
CA ALA A 24 22.48 15.92 -10.98
C ALA A 24 22.26 14.39 -10.91
N SER A 25 23.05 13.65 -10.13
CA SER A 25 23.01 12.19 -10.14
C SER A 25 21.79 11.59 -9.41
N ILE A 26 21.25 12.24 -8.37
CA ILE A 26 20.03 11.78 -7.66
C ILE A 26 18.75 12.02 -8.48
N PHE A 27 18.80 12.95 -9.43
CA PHE A 27 17.69 13.26 -10.36
C PHE A 27 17.75 12.46 -11.67
N GLN A 28 18.70 11.54 -11.78
CA GLN A 28 18.84 10.64 -12.94
C GLN A 28 18.60 9.20 -12.51
N LEU A 29 17.84 8.44 -13.31
CA LEU A 29 17.51 7.04 -12.99
C LEU A 29 18.74 6.19 -12.73
N ASP A 30 19.75 6.27 -13.59
CA ASP A 30 20.98 5.47 -13.56
C ASP A 30 22.22 6.26 -13.09
N GLY A 31 22.02 7.38 -12.39
CA GLY A 31 23.10 8.17 -11.80
C GLY A 31 23.81 7.40 -10.68
N ARG A 32 25.03 7.83 -10.33
CA ARG A 32 25.80 7.28 -9.20
C ARG A 32 25.88 8.31 -8.08
N PRO A 33 24.89 8.38 -7.18
CA PRO A 33 24.87 9.34 -6.09
C PRO A 33 25.93 9.00 -5.04
N ALA A 34 26.37 10.02 -4.30
CA ALA A 34 27.17 9.77 -3.10
C ALA A 34 26.33 9.07 -2.04
N MET A 35 26.90 8.04 -1.38
CA MET A 35 26.17 7.28 -0.36
C MET A 35 25.66 8.15 0.80
N LYS A 36 26.40 9.19 1.19
CA LYS A 36 26.00 10.15 2.22
C LYS A 36 24.71 10.93 1.87
N GLU A 37 24.35 11.02 0.59
CA GLU A 37 23.11 11.64 0.11
C GLU A 37 22.03 10.58 -0.12
N ALA A 38 22.40 9.43 -0.68
CA ALA A 38 21.48 8.35 -1.00
C ALA A 38 20.87 7.68 0.23
N ILE A 39 21.66 7.46 1.30
CA ILE A 39 21.19 6.78 2.52
C ILE A 39 20.09 7.57 3.24
N PRO A 40 20.22 8.89 3.53
CA PRO A 40 19.13 9.66 4.14
C PRO A 40 17.85 9.68 3.30
N LEU A 41 17.98 9.77 1.97
CA LEU A 41 16.84 9.74 1.05
C LEU A 41 16.16 8.36 1.04
N ALA A 42 16.95 7.29 1.06
CA ALA A 42 16.43 5.93 1.20
C ALA A 42 15.68 5.74 2.52
N PHE A 43 16.24 6.23 3.62
CA PHE A 43 15.60 6.21 4.95
C PHE A 43 14.27 6.98 4.95
N GLN A 44 14.18 8.10 4.24
CA GLN A 44 12.95 8.86 4.08
C GLN A 44 11.84 8.01 3.44
N HIS A 45 12.16 7.25 2.40
CA HIS A 45 11.22 6.33 1.78
C HIS A 45 10.82 5.18 2.71
N VAL A 46 11.76 4.62 3.45
CA VAL A 46 11.49 3.56 4.44
C VAL A 46 10.55 4.07 5.54
N MET A 47 10.82 5.25 6.10
CA MET A 47 9.96 5.84 7.15
C MET A 47 8.54 6.11 6.69
N ALA A 48 8.35 6.47 5.42
CA ALA A 48 7.03 6.70 4.85
C ALA A 48 6.23 5.40 4.67
N MET A 49 6.89 4.26 4.44
CA MET A 49 6.22 3.01 4.08
C MET A 49 6.14 1.96 5.19
N ILE A 50 7.07 1.97 6.17
CA ILE A 50 7.26 0.83 7.08
C ILE A 50 5.98 0.48 7.87
N VAL A 51 5.27 1.49 8.36
CA VAL A 51 4.01 1.29 9.09
C VAL A 51 2.94 0.70 8.18
N GLY A 52 2.86 1.19 6.93
CA GLY A 52 1.96 0.66 5.91
C GLY A 52 2.24 -0.79 5.55
N CYS A 53 3.52 -1.21 5.53
CA CYS A 53 3.90 -2.59 5.27
C CYS A 53 3.55 -3.56 6.39
N VAL A 54 3.56 -3.10 7.64
CA VAL A 54 3.42 -3.97 8.81
C VAL A 54 1.97 -4.07 9.28
N THR A 55 1.26 -2.94 9.29
CA THR A 55 -0.08 -2.87 9.89
C THR A 55 -1.08 -3.86 9.27
N PRO A 56 -1.20 -4.02 7.93
CA PRO A 56 -2.13 -5.00 7.38
C PRO A 56 -1.82 -6.44 7.81
N ALA A 57 -0.55 -6.79 7.93
CA ALA A 57 -0.14 -8.11 8.40
C ALA A 57 -0.56 -8.34 9.87
N ILE A 58 -0.37 -7.36 10.75
CA ILE A 58 -0.83 -7.42 12.15
C ILE A 58 -2.35 -7.57 12.21
N VAL A 59 -3.09 -6.79 11.41
CA VAL A 59 -4.56 -6.83 11.37
C VAL A 59 -5.06 -8.22 10.97
N VAL A 60 -4.56 -8.75 9.87
CA VAL A 60 -4.97 -10.07 9.37
C VAL A 60 -4.57 -11.17 10.34
N ALA A 61 -3.36 -11.10 10.91
CA ALA A 61 -2.90 -12.04 11.93
C ALA A 61 -3.81 -12.06 13.16
N GLY A 62 -4.26 -10.90 13.62
CA GLY A 62 -5.20 -10.77 14.73
C GLY A 62 -6.57 -11.39 14.42
N VAL A 63 -7.12 -11.11 13.23
CA VAL A 63 -8.40 -11.70 12.79
C VAL A 63 -8.31 -13.21 12.58
N ALA A 64 -7.19 -13.69 12.05
CA ALA A 64 -6.91 -15.12 11.88
C ALA A 64 -6.64 -15.87 13.20
N GLY A 65 -6.52 -15.15 14.32
CA GLY A 65 -6.20 -15.75 15.62
C GLY A 65 -4.81 -16.37 15.69
N LEU A 66 -3.83 -15.85 14.92
CA LEU A 66 -2.48 -16.40 14.92
C LEU A 66 -1.80 -16.20 16.27
N ASN A 67 -1.05 -17.22 16.70
CA ASN A 67 -0.18 -17.08 17.85
C ASN A 67 0.95 -16.09 17.56
N THR A 68 1.64 -15.61 18.60
CA THR A 68 2.68 -14.57 18.47
C THR A 68 3.82 -14.98 17.53
N GLN A 69 4.21 -16.26 17.51
CA GLN A 69 5.27 -16.73 16.64
C GLN A 69 4.86 -16.65 15.16
N ASP A 70 3.65 -17.09 14.84
CA ASP A 70 3.10 -17.01 13.48
C ASP A 70 2.89 -15.58 13.03
N GLN A 71 2.49 -14.67 13.94
CA GLN A 71 2.43 -13.24 13.66
C GLN A 71 3.80 -12.68 13.26
N VAL A 72 4.86 -13.05 13.99
CA VAL A 72 6.24 -12.64 13.67
C VAL A 72 6.65 -13.16 12.29
N ILE A 73 6.37 -14.43 11.99
CA ILE A 73 6.69 -15.04 10.69
C ILE A 73 5.95 -14.32 9.55
N LEU A 74 4.66 -14.01 9.73
CA LEU A 74 3.87 -13.29 8.72
C LEU A 74 4.41 -11.87 8.46
N ILE A 75 4.77 -11.15 9.50
CA ILE A 75 5.36 -9.79 9.39
C ILE A 75 6.71 -9.86 8.69
N GLN A 76 7.57 -10.81 9.08
CA GLN A 76 8.87 -11.01 8.43
C GLN A 76 8.73 -11.30 6.93
N ALA A 77 7.91 -12.28 6.57
CA ALA A 77 7.67 -12.64 5.18
C ALA A 77 7.12 -11.44 4.39
N SER A 78 6.24 -10.65 5.00
CA SER A 78 5.65 -9.45 4.41
C SER A 78 6.68 -8.35 4.16
N LEU A 79 7.61 -8.12 5.09
CA LEU A 79 8.71 -7.17 4.90
C LEU A 79 9.69 -7.66 3.83
N VAL A 80 10.04 -8.95 3.85
CA VAL A 80 10.97 -9.54 2.87
C VAL A 80 10.40 -9.46 1.47
N ILE A 81 9.11 -9.80 1.26
CA ILE A 81 8.53 -9.68 -0.08
C ILE A 81 8.40 -8.23 -0.53
N SER A 82 8.11 -7.29 0.36
CA SER A 82 8.08 -5.86 0.05
C SER A 82 9.45 -5.35 -0.42
N ALA A 83 10.53 -5.82 0.23
CA ALA A 83 11.89 -5.50 -0.17
C ALA A 83 12.23 -6.08 -1.55
N ILE A 84 11.99 -7.39 -1.76
CA ILE A 84 12.25 -8.07 -3.03
C ILE A 84 11.41 -7.42 -4.15
N ALA A 85 10.14 -7.14 -3.87
CA ALA A 85 9.23 -6.52 -4.83
C ALA A 85 9.71 -5.13 -5.25
N THR A 86 10.11 -4.30 -4.30
CA THR A 86 10.68 -2.98 -4.60
C THR A 86 11.96 -3.09 -5.42
N PHE A 87 12.89 -3.99 -5.03
CA PHE A 87 14.14 -4.19 -5.75
C PHE A 87 13.91 -4.60 -7.20
N ILE A 88 13.03 -5.58 -7.43
CA ILE A 88 12.72 -6.09 -8.77
C ILE A 88 11.98 -5.04 -9.60
N GLN A 89 11.07 -4.27 -9.01
CA GLN A 89 10.42 -3.17 -9.75
C GLN A 89 11.42 -2.13 -10.24
N VAL A 90 12.41 -1.80 -9.42
CA VAL A 90 13.40 -0.75 -9.73
C VAL A 90 14.46 -1.22 -10.72
N PHE A 91 14.97 -2.45 -10.57
CA PHE A 91 16.10 -2.95 -11.37
C PHE A 91 15.68 -3.89 -12.50
N SER A 92 14.50 -4.47 -12.45
CA SER A 92 13.94 -5.47 -13.39
C SER A 92 14.75 -6.77 -13.48
N ILE A 93 14.07 -7.89 -13.54
CA ILE A 93 14.67 -9.20 -13.82
C ILE A 93 14.44 -9.55 -15.29
N GLY A 94 15.53 -9.94 -15.98
CA GLY A 94 15.47 -10.33 -17.40
C GLY A 94 14.99 -9.23 -18.35
N GLY A 95 14.89 -7.97 -17.88
CA GLY A 95 14.38 -6.85 -18.67
C GLY A 95 12.87 -6.90 -18.96
N PHE A 96 12.16 -7.88 -18.39
CA PHE A 96 10.73 -8.13 -18.61
C PHE A 96 9.87 -7.96 -17.34
N PHE A 97 10.35 -8.44 -16.19
CA PHE A 97 9.67 -8.31 -14.91
C PHE A 97 10.21 -7.10 -14.15
N GLY A 98 9.37 -6.11 -13.90
CA GLY A 98 9.71 -4.85 -13.25
C GLY A 98 9.65 -3.65 -14.19
N SER A 99 9.14 -2.53 -13.69
CA SER A 99 8.94 -1.29 -14.47
C SER A 99 10.24 -0.55 -14.78
N ARG A 100 11.32 -0.79 -14.04
CA ARG A 100 12.56 0.01 -13.99
C ARG A 100 12.33 1.46 -13.52
N LEU A 101 11.22 1.71 -12.86
CA LEU A 101 10.87 3.02 -12.30
C LEU A 101 11.13 3.07 -10.79
N PRO A 102 11.37 4.26 -10.23
CA PRO A 102 11.60 4.46 -8.80
C PRO A 102 10.28 4.37 -8.02
N VAL A 103 9.72 3.18 -7.92
CA VAL A 103 8.45 2.90 -7.25
C VAL A 103 8.67 1.87 -6.14
N ILE A 104 8.10 2.15 -4.98
CA ILE A 104 8.11 1.23 -3.84
C ILE A 104 6.85 0.38 -3.86
N LEU A 105 7.04 -0.91 -3.61
CA LEU A 105 5.97 -1.86 -3.34
C LEU A 105 5.99 -2.29 -1.87
N GLY A 106 4.82 -2.43 -1.31
CA GLY A 106 4.65 -2.95 0.05
C GLY A 106 3.28 -3.55 0.24
N ILE A 107 3.03 -4.13 1.40
CA ILE A 107 1.74 -4.72 1.72
C ILE A 107 0.65 -3.65 1.62
N SER A 108 -0.46 -4.00 0.96
CA SER A 108 -1.47 -3.00 0.62
C SER A 108 -2.72 -3.10 1.49
N PHE A 109 -3.16 -1.96 2.00
CA PHE A 109 -4.46 -1.81 2.67
C PHE A 109 -5.64 -2.07 1.73
N ALA A 110 -5.46 -1.97 0.41
CA ALA A 110 -6.53 -2.22 -0.56
C ALA A 110 -7.09 -3.65 -0.48
N TYR A 111 -6.27 -4.61 -0.09
CA TYR A 111 -6.69 -6.00 0.11
C TYR A 111 -7.31 -6.26 1.49
N LEU A 112 -7.07 -5.40 2.47
CA LEU A 112 -7.32 -5.67 3.87
C LEU A 112 -8.76 -6.10 4.18
N PRO A 113 -9.82 -5.44 3.65
CA PRO A 113 -11.20 -5.86 3.93
C PRO A 113 -11.48 -7.30 3.48
N SER A 114 -10.98 -7.67 2.30
CA SER A 114 -11.18 -9.02 1.76
C SER A 114 -10.31 -10.06 2.46
N LEU A 115 -9.05 -9.70 2.79
CA LEU A 115 -8.15 -10.58 3.54
C LEU A 115 -8.68 -10.89 4.94
N THR A 116 -9.19 -9.90 5.65
CA THR A 116 -9.82 -10.10 6.97
C THR A 116 -11.09 -10.94 6.88
N ALA A 117 -11.89 -10.75 5.83
CA ALA A 117 -13.07 -11.58 5.57
C ALA A 117 -12.69 -13.05 5.31
N ILE A 118 -11.66 -13.30 4.51
CA ILE A 118 -11.16 -14.65 4.23
C ILE A 118 -10.52 -15.27 5.48
N ALA A 119 -9.71 -14.50 6.21
CA ALA A 119 -9.09 -14.97 7.46
C ALA A 119 -10.13 -15.39 8.51
N ALA A 120 -11.24 -14.63 8.64
CA ALA A 120 -12.32 -14.93 9.58
C ALA A 120 -13.23 -16.09 9.12
N GLY A 121 -13.41 -16.24 7.80
CA GLY A 121 -14.31 -17.27 7.24
C GLY A 121 -13.63 -18.59 6.91
N TYR A 122 -12.32 -18.55 6.67
CA TYR A 122 -11.49 -19.71 6.28
C TYR A 122 -10.21 -19.72 7.10
N ASN A 123 -9.04 -19.56 6.44
CA ASN A 123 -7.72 -19.58 7.09
C ASN A 123 -6.67 -18.82 6.26
N MET A 124 -5.42 -18.78 6.75
CA MET A 124 -4.30 -18.14 6.06
C MET A 124 -3.92 -18.87 4.76
N ALA A 125 -4.02 -20.19 4.70
CA ALA A 125 -3.71 -20.97 3.49
C ALA A 125 -4.62 -20.58 2.32
N THR A 126 -5.89 -20.31 2.58
CA THR A 126 -6.87 -19.82 1.59
C THR A 126 -6.48 -18.46 1.04
N ILE A 127 -5.96 -17.55 1.88
CA ILE A 127 -5.45 -16.26 1.43
C ILE A 127 -4.32 -16.44 0.42
N PHE A 128 -3.33 -17.29 0.74
CA PHE A 128 -2.18 -17.50 -0.12
C PHE A 128 -2.54 -18.23 -1.42
N GLY A 129 -3.47 -19.19 -1.36
CA GLY A 129 -4.00 -19.82 -2.57
C GLY A 129 -4.69 -18.84 -3.51
N ALA A 130 -5.54 -17.95 -2.97
CA ALA A 130 -6.18 -16.89 -3.73
C ALA A 130 -5.17 -15.87 -4.27
N GLN A 131 -4.13 -15.54 -3.49
CA GLN A 131 -3.06 -14.62 -3.90
C GLN A 131 -2.24 -15.17 -5.08
N ILE A 132 -1.95 -16.46 -5.12
CA ILE A 132 -1.26 -17.11 -6.24
C ILE A 132 -2.08 -16.94 -7.52
N VAL A 133 -3.36 -17.28 -7.49
CA VAL A 133 -4.24 -17.15 -8.67
C VAL A 133 -4.42 -15.69 -9.07
N GLY A 134 -4.60 -14.81 -8.10
CA GLY A 134 -4.66 -13.36 -8.32
C GLY A 134 -3.39 -12.81 -8.99
N GLY A 135 -2.21 -13.29 -8.58
CA GLY A 135 -0.95 -12.94 -9.21
C GLY A 135 -0.88 -13.35 -10.68
N PHE A 136 -1.38 -14.54 -11.04
CA PHE A 136 -1.53 -14.94 -12.45
C PHE A 136 -2.50 -14.03 -13.20
N CYS A 137 -3.62 -13.65 -12.61
CA CYS A 137 -4.56 -12.70 -13.21
C CYS A 137 -3.89 -11.32 -13.46
N ALA A 138 -3.06 -10.86 -12.54
CA ALA A 138 -2.28 -9.62 -12.73
C ALA A 138 -1.25 -9.75 -13.86
N ILE A 139 -0.58 -10.90 -14.00
CA ILE A 139 0.34 -11.15 -15.14
C ILE A 139 -0.43 -11.09 -16.46
N ILE A 140 -1.57 -11.77 -16.56
CA ILE A 140 -2.42 -11.76 -17.76
C ILE A 140 -2.90 -10.33 -18.07
N PHE A 141 -3.30 -9.57 -17.04
CA PHE A 141 -3.69 -8.18 -17.19
C PHE A 141 -2.51 -7.33 -17.71
N GLY A 142 -1.32 -7.49 -17.12
CA GLY A 142 -0.11 -6.75 -17.52
C GLY A 142 0.31 -7.03 -18.96
N LEU A 143 0.20 -8.29 -19.41
CA LEU A 143 0.48 -8.67 -20.79
C LEU A 143 -0.49 -8.01 -21.78
N ASN A 144 -1.70 -7.68 -21.36
CA ASN A 144 -2.76 -7.10 -22.16
C ASN A 144 -3.17 -5.68 -21.70
N VAL A 145 -2.30 -4.98 -20.98
CA VAL A 145 -2.62 -3.70 -20.32
C VAL A 145 -3.20 -2.66 -21.28
N GLU A 146 -2.68 -2.57 -22.50
CA GLU A 146 -3.15 -1.62 -23.52
C GLU A 146 -4.63 -1.82 -23.88
N LYS A 147 -5.10 -3.07 -23.90
CA LYS A 147 -6.48 -3.41 -24.24
C LYS A 147 -7.41 -3.34 -23.03
N LEU A 148 -6.92 -3.76 -21.86
CA LEU A 148 -7.74 -3.93 -20.67
C LEU A 148 -7.94 -2.64 -19.87
N ARG A 149 -6.97 -1.73 -19.88
CA ARG A 149 -7.06 -0.46 -19.14
C ARG A 149 -8.27 0.40 -19.51
N LYS A 150 -8.78 0.25 -20.75
CA LYS A 150 -9.97 1.00 -21.21
C LYS A 150 -11.26 0.67 -20.46
N PHE A 151 -11.35 -0.51 -19.83
CA PHE A 151 -12.52 -0.90 -19.02
C PHE A 151 -12.48 -0.27 -17.62
N PHE A 152 -11.38 0.36 -17.25
CA PHE A 152 -11.16 0.99 -15.96
C PHE A 152 -10.86 2.49 -16.10
N PRO A 153 -11.79 3.29 -16.61
CA PRO A 153 -11.60 4.73 -16.66
C PRO A 153 -11.47 5.32 -15.24
N PRO A 154 -10.98 6.55 -15.08
CA PRO A 154 -10.77 7.18 -13.79
C PRO A 154 -12.00 7.20 -12.89
N LEU A 155 -13.20 7.29 -13.46
CA LEU A 155 -14.47 7.21 -12.72
C LEU A 155 -14.60 5.87 -11.99
N ILE A 156 -14.38 4.75 -12.69
CA ILE A 156 -14.48 3.40 -12.12
C ILE A 156 -13.37 3.19 -11.08
N THR A 157 -12.12 3.46 -11.45
CA THR A 157 -10.98 3.32 -10.54
C THR A 157 -11.15 4.18 -9.30
N GLY A 158 -11.60 5.43 -9.45
CA GLY A 158 -11.89 6.34 -8.35
C GLY A 158 -12.98 5.82 -7.44
N THR A 159 -14.08 5.31 -7.99
CA THR A 159 -15.19 4.70 -7.23
C THR A 159 -14.72 3.52 -6.39
N VAL A 160 -13.89 2.67 -6.97
CA VAL A 160 -13.33 1.50 -6.27
C VAL A 160 -12.39 1.92 -5.15
N VAL A 161 -11.43 2.82 -5.40
CA VAL A 161 -10.49 3.33 -4.39
C VAL A 161 -11.24 4.06 -3.27
N PHE A 162 -12.27 4.84 -3.60
CA PHE A 162 -13.15 5.49 -2.63
C PHE A 162 -13.85 4.46 -1.72
N THR A 163 -14.38 3.40 -2.31
CA THR A 163 -15.03 2.30 -1.56
C THR A 163 -14.03 1.57 -0.66
N ILE A 164 -12.80 1.32 -1.14
CA ILE A 164 -11.73 0.73 -0.32
C ILE A 164 -11.52 1.57 0.95
N GLY A 165 -11.31 2.88 0.79
CA GLY A 165 -11.08 3.77 1.91
C GLY A 165 -12.22 3.75 2.92
N LEU A 166 -13.47 3.88 2.47
CA LEU A 166 -14.65 3.81 3.34
C LEU A 166 -14.76 2.49 4.09
N SER A 167 -14.47 1.37 3.42
CA SER A 167 -14.57 0.03 4.02
C SER A 167 -13.53 -0.24 5.12
N LEU A 168 -12.48 0.57 5.19
CA LEU A 168 -11.44 0.48 6.23
C LEU A 168 -11.78 1.27 7.51
N TYR A 169 -12.73 2.20 7.48
CA TYR A 169 -13.07 3.02 8.65
C TYR A 169 -13.52 2.19 9.87
N PRO A 170 -14.39 1.19 9.74
CA PRO A 170 -14.75 0.34 10.88
C PRO A 170 -13.54 -0.36 11.50
N THR A 171 -12.57 -0.79 10.67
CA THR A 171 -11.32 -1.41 11.15
C THR A 171 -10.50 -0.43 11.99
N ALA A 172 -10.35 0.81 11.53
CA ALA A 172 -9.62 1.84 12.27
C ALA A 172 -10.29 2.15 13.63
N ILE A 173 -11.61 2.29 13.64
CA ILE A 173 -12.37 2.56 14.86
C ILE A 173 -12.29 1.40 15.85
N ASN A 174 -12.45 0.16 15.37
CA ASN A 174 -12.29 -1.04 16.20
C ASN A 174 -10.89 -1.10 16.82
N TYR A 175 -9.88 -0.66 16.10
CA TYR A 175 -8.50 -0.62 16.60
C TYR A 175 -8.31 0.49 17.63
N ILE A 176 -8.82 1.71 17.39
CA ILE A 176 -8.81 2.79 18.38
C ILE A 176 -9.48 2.32 19.67
N ALA A 177 -10.56 1.53 19.57
CA ALA A 177 -11.24 0.95 20.72
C ALA A 177 -10.46 -0.17 21.43
N GLY A 178 -9.32 -0.62 20.89
CA GLY A 178 -8.45 -1.63 21.51
C GLY A 178 -8.43 -2.99 20.82
N GLY A 179 -9.08 -3.14 19.67
CA GLY A 179 -9.18 -4.40 18.90
C GLY A 179 -10.33 -5.29 19.34
N VAL A 180 -11.08 -5.78 18.36
CA VAL A 180 -12.24 -6.67 18.60
C VAL A 180 -11.78 -7.94 19.31
N GLY A 181 -12.51 -8.36 20.35
CA GLY A 181 -12.17 -9.53 21.17
C GLY A 181 -11.16 -9.28 22.29
N SER A 182 -10.60 -8.08 22.37
CA SER A 182 -9.75 -7.68 23.49
C SER A 182 -10.58 -7.53 24.79
N PRO A 183 -10.08 -7.98 25.95
CA PRO A 183 -10.78 -7.81 27.24
C PRO A 183 -11.10 -6.35 27.59
N ASN A 184 -10.28 -5.41 27.12
CA ASN A 184 -10.42 -3.98 27.36
C ASN A 184 -11.00 -3.23 26.14
N TYR A 185 -11.72 -3.93 25.25
CA TYR A 185 -12.35 -3.29 24.09
C TYR A 185 -13.33 -2.20 24.53
N GLY A 186 -13.21 -1.02 23.95
CA GLY A 186 -14.03 0.15 24.27
C GLY A 186 -13.60 0.92 25.52
N ALA A 187 -12.54 0.49 26.23
CA ALA A 187 -12.02 1.21 27.38
C ALA A 187 -11.57 2.63 27.02
N TRP A 188 -11.82 3.60 27.89
CA TRP A 188 -11.48 5.01 27.66
C TRP A 188 -9.98 5.24 27.46
N GLN A 189 -9.13 4.41 28.06
CA GLN A 189 -7.67 4.47 27.89
C GLN A 189 -7.27 4.19 26.45
N ASN A 190 -7.91 3.21 25.79
CA ASN A 190 -7.67 2.89 24.39
C ASN A 190 -8.04 4.09 23.49
N TRP A 191 -9.20 4.69 23.73
CA TRP A 191 -9.65 5.87 23.02
C TRP A 191 -8.70 7.05 23.21
N LEU A 192 -8.28 7.30 24.45
CA LEU A 192 -7.34 8.39 24.75
C LEU A 192 -6.02 8.22 23.99
N VAL A 193 -5.39 7.03 24.08
CA VAL A 193 -4.13 6.75 23.41
C VAL A 193 -4.30 6.80 21.88
N GLY A 194 -5.36 6.21 21.35
CA GLY A 194 -5.64 6.22 19.92
C GLY A 194 -5.87 7.61 19.35
N LEU A 195 -6.69 8.43 20.02
CA LEU A 195 -6.96 9.81 19.61
C LEU A 195 -5.72 10.71 19.73
N LEU A 196 -4.93 10.57 20.80
CA LEU A 196 -3.66 11.29 20.93
C LEU A 196 -2.70 10.92 19.80
N THR A 197 -2.58 9.63 19.49
CA THR A 197 -1.75 9.18 18.36
C THR A 197 -2.23 9.80 17.05
N MET A 198 -3.53 9.78 16.77
CA MET A 198 -4.12 10.41 15.59
C MET A 198 -3.82 11.89 15.52
N ILE A 199 -4.01 12.64 16.60
CA ILE A 199 -3.74 14.08 16.68
C ILE A 199 -2.26 14.35 16.41
N ILE A 200 -1.35 13.58 17.01
CA ILE A 200 0.10 13.73 16.81
C ILE A 200 0.46 13.53 15.33
N VAL A 201 -0.04 12.44 14.71
CA VAL A 201 0.19 12.20 13.28
C VAL A 201 -0.34 13.35 12.43
N LEU A 202 -1.55 13.85 12.73
CA LEU A 202 -2.18 14.95 12.01
C LEU A 202 -1.35 16.24 12.14
N VAL A 203 -0.92 16.59 13.34
CA VAL A 203 -0.09 17.77 13.61
C VAL A 203 1.23 17.67 12.87
N LEU A 204 1.93 16.56 12.97
CA LEU A 204 3.21 16.36 12.30
C LEU A 204 3.08 16.38 10.77
N ASN A 205 1.98 15.87 10.24
CA ASN A 205 1.73 15.87 8.79
C ASN A 205 1.43 17.28 8.25
N HIS A 206 0.69 18.11 8.99
CA HIS A 206 0.26 19.42 8.51
C HIS A 206 1.27 20.55 8.84
N TRP A 207 1.83 20.55 10.03
CA TRP A 207 2.76 21.60 10.51
C TRP A 207 4.22 21.15 10.48
N GLY A 208 4.51 19.86 10.34
CA GLY A 208 5.87 19.34 10.20
C GLY A 208 6.52 19.79 8.90
N LYS A 209 7.85 19.91 8.91
CA LYS A 209 8.66 20.26 7.74
C LYS A 209 9.68 19.17 7.44
N GLY A 210 10.03 19.03 6.17
CA GLY A 210 11.06 18.07 5.72
C GLY A 210 10.75 16.64 6.16
N ILE A 211 11.73 15.97 6.77
CA ILE A 211 11.65 14.59 7.22
C ILE A 211 10.53 14.37 8.26
N VAL A 212 10.29 15.33 9.15
CA VAL A 212 9.25 15.21 10.20
C VAL A 212 7.86 15.04 9.58
N LYS A 213 7.55 15.79 8.53
CA LYS A 213 6.28 15.65 7.80
C LYS A 213 6.16 14.27 7.14
N LEU A 214 7.21 13.82 6.49
CA LEU A 214 7.22 12.55 5.75
C LEU A 214 7.20 11.33 6.70
N ALA A 215 7.85 11.44 7.84
CA ALA A 215 7.87 10.41 8.88
C ALA A 215 6.74 10.58 9.91
N SER A 216 5.76 11.46 9.69
CA SER A 216 4.71 11.80 10.66
C SER A 216 3.97 10.56 11.19
N LEU A 217 3.69 9.60 10.32
CA LEU A 217 3.03 8.34 10.69
C LEU A 217 3.89 7.51 11.64
N LEU A 218 5.18 7.33 11.32
CA LEU A 218 6.12 6.58 12.15
C LEU A 218 6.38 7.29 13.48
N ILE A 219 6.63 8.60 13.45
CA ILE A 219 6.88 9.39 14.66
C ILE A 219 5.65 9.38 15.57
N GLY A 220 4.46 9.57 15.01
CA GLY A 220 3.20 9.50 15.74
C GLY A 220 2.97 8.13 16.38
N LEU A 221 3.27 7.06 15.64
CA LEU A 221 3.20 5.69 16.16
C LEU A 221 4.19 5.47 17.31
N ILE A 222 5.43 5.93 17.20
CA ILE A 222 6.43 5.82 18.27
C ILE A 222 5.99 6.59 19.52
N ILE A 223 5.51 7.83 19.37
CA ILE A 223 5.03 8.63 20.49
C ILE A 223 3.79 7.97 21.12
N GLY A 224 2.82 7.51 20.31
CA GLY A 224 1.67 6.76 20.79
C GLY A 224 2.05 5.47 21.54
N TYR A 225 3.06 4.77 21.05
CA TYR A 225 3.63 3.60 21.71
C TYR A 225 4.23 3.95 23.09
N ILE A 226 5.00 5.03 23.16
CA ILE A 226 5.54 5.53 24.43
C ILE A 226 4.41 5.89 25.40
N ILE A 227 3.38 6.61 24.93
CA ILE A 227 2.21 6.96 25.74
C ILE A 227 1.51 5.69 26.25
N SER A 228 1.34 4.67 25.41
CA SER A 228 0.70 3.40 25.81
C SER A 228 1.50 2.62 26.87
N ALA A 229 2.83 2.81 26.92
CA ALA A 229 3.69 2.24 27.94
C ALA A 229 3.33 2.75 29.33
N PHE A 230 2.99 4.04 29.48
CA PHE A 230 2.55 4.61 30.77
C PHE A 230 1.24 4.02 31.28
N PHE A 231 0.42 3.48 30.38
CA PHE A 231 -0.81 2.77 30.74
C PHE A 231 -0.62 1.26 30.94
N GLY A 232 0.64 0.76 30.86
CA GLY A 232 0.95 -0.65 31.04
C GLY A 232 0.41 -1.57 29.92
N MET A 233 0.18 -1.03 28.72
CA MET A 233 -0.42 -1.76 27.60
C MET A 233 0.58 -2.61 26.80
N ILE A 234 1.88 -2.55 27.14
CA ILE A 234 2.95 -3.19 26.38
C ILE A 234 3.47 -4.42 27.10
N SER A 235 3.65 -5.51 26.36
CA SER A 235 4.33 -6.73 26.82
C SER A 235 5.51 -7.06 25.92
N PHE A 236 6.70 -7.18 26.49
CA PHE A 236 7.93 -7.50 25.74
C PHE A 236 8.26 -9.01 25.69
N SER A 237 7.36 -9.88 26.14
CA SER A 237 7.60 -11.32 26.17
C SER A 237 8.00 -11.91 24.81
N ALA A 238 7.31 -11.48 23.76
CA ALA A 238 7.61 -11.90 22.38
C ALA A 238 9.01 -11.46 21.91
N VAL A 239 9.45 -10.26 22.29
CA VAL A 239 10.77 -9.73 21.92
C VAL A 239 11.89 -10.48 22.65
N ALA A 240 11.65 -10.88 23.90
CA ALA A 240 12.62 -11.62 24.69
C ALA A 240 12.95 -13.00 24.09
N THR A 241 11.94 -13.68 23.54
CA THR A 241 12.08 -15.03 22.97
C THR A 241 12.47 -15.04 21.49
N ALA A 242 12.29 -13.93 20.76
CA ALA A 242 12.61 -13.84 19.33
C ALA A 242 14.10 -13.93 19.04
N GLY A 243 14.47 -14.61 17.94
CA GLY A 243 15.84 -14.71 17.46
C GLY A 243 16.36 -13.42 16.82
N TYR A 244 17.65 -13.43 16.47
CA TYR A 244 18.30 -12.28 15.81
C TYR A 244 18.26 -12.38 14.28
N PHE A 245 18.17 -13.58 13.74
CA PHE A 245 18.14 -13.81 12.30
C PHE A 245 17.28 -15.02 11.96
N GLN A 246 16.40 -14.87 10.98
CA GLN A 246 15.56 -15.93 10.46
C GLN A 246 15.22 -15.64 9.00
N LEU A 247 15.35 -16.66 8.14
CA LEU A 247 14.84 -16.60 6.78
C LEU A 247 13.33 -16.82 6.76
N PRO A 248 12.61 -16.26 5.77
CA PRO A 248 11.21 -16.62 5.55
C PRO A 248 11.06 -18.14 5.45
N GLN A 249 9.95 -18.65 5.98
CA GLN A 249 9.63 -20.06 5.95
C GLN A 249 8.65 -20.34 4.79
N PRO A 250 9.12 -20.89 3.66
CA PRO A 250 8.24 -21.16 2.54
C PRO A 250 7.10 -22.10 2.93
N LEU A 251 5.91 -21.80 2.47
CA LEU A 251 4.69 -22.60 2.69
C LEU A 251 4.34 -22.85 4.17
N HIS A 252 4.85 -22.04 5.11
CA HIS A 252 4.57 -22.19 6.55
C HIS A 252 3.09 -22.25 6.87
N PHE A 253 2.30 -21.39 6.23
CA PHE A 253 0.84 -21.34 6.42
C PHE A 253 0.07 -22.28 5.49
N GLY A 254 0.75 -22.97 4.59
CA GLY A 254 0.12 -23.79 3.55
C GLY A 254 -0.50 -22.98 2.41
N VAL A 255 -1.15 -23.68 1.49
CA VAL A 255 -1.87 -23.11 0.35
C VAL A 255 -3.14 -23.92 0.14
N GLU A 256 -4.29 -23.25 0.13
CA GLU A 256 -5.61 -23.84 -0.15
C GLU A 256 -6.31 -23.00 -1.21
N PHE A 257 -7.02 -23.66 -2.12
CA PHE A 257 -7.73 -23.01 -3.21
C PHE A 257 -9.23 -23.07 -2.93
N GLU A 258 -9.82 -21.90 -2.64
CA GLU A 258 -11.24 -21.72 -2.41
C GLU A 258 -11.79 -20.71 -3.44
N VAL A 259 -12.82 -21.11 -4.19
CA VAL A 259 -13.25 -20.40 -5.42
C VAL A 259 -13.71 -18.98 -5.13
N SER A 260 -14.47 -18.75 -4.07
CA SER A 260 -14.98 -17.40 -3.77
C SER A 260 -13.88 -16.45 -3.36
N SER A 261 -12.91 -16.94 -2.59
CA SER A 261 -11.70 -16.19 -2.20
C SER A 261 -10.82 -15.87 -3.42
N ILE A 262 -10.67 -16.84 -4.33
CA ILE A 262 -9.93 -16.66 -5.59
C ILE A 262 -10.58 -15.56 -6.44
N ILE A 263 -11.89 -15.59 -6.64
CA ILE A 263 -12.61 -14.56 -7.40
C ILE A 263 -12.41 -13.19 -6.78
N THR A 264 -12.62 -13.08 -5.47
CA THR A 264 -12.49 -11.83 -4.71
C THR A 264 -11.08 -11.24 -4.83
N ILE A 265 -10.06 -12.03 -4.55
CA ILE A 265 -8.67 -11.56 -4.58
C ILE A 265 -8.20 -11.29 -6.01
N SER A 266 -8.61 -12.11 -7.00
CA SER A 266 -8.26 -11.88 -8.41
C SER A 266 -8.82 -10.55 -8.94
N LEU A 267 -10.05 -10.20 -8.58
CA LEU A 267 -10.62 -8.89 -8.92
C LEU A 267 -9.82 -7.74 -8.28
N LEU A 268 -9.41 -7.87 -7.02
CA LEU A 268 -8.57 -6.87 -6.36
C LEU A 268 -7.20 -6.75 -7.02
N PHE A 269 -6.61 -7.84 -7.50
CA PHE A 269 -5.34 -7.79 -8.24
C PHE A 269 -5.47 -7.01 -9.55
N ILE A 270 -6.58 -7.17 -10.26
CA ILE A 270 -6.87 -6.39 -11.47
C ILE A 270 -7.02 -4.90 -11.12
N ILE A 271 -7.79 -4.58 -10.07
CA ILE A 271 -7.99 -3.20 -9.61
C ILE A 271 -6.66 -2.55 -9.19
N ASN A 272 -5.86 -3.26 -8.41
CA ASN A 272 -4.54 -2.75 -8.00
C ASN A 272 -3.56 -2.66 -9.19
N SER A 273 -3.71 -3.48 -10.23
CA SER A 273 -2.96 -3.31 -11.48
C SER A 273 -3.31 -1.98 -12.16
N VAL A 274 -4.57 -1.59 -12.15
CA VAL A 274 -5.01 -0.28 -12.67
C VAL A 274 -4.49 0.87 -11.80
N GLN A 275 -4.54 0.73 -10.47
CA GLN A 275 -3.94 1.70 -9.55
C GLN A 275 -2.43 1.85 -9.82
N ALA A 276 -1.72 0.74 -10.06
CA ALA A 276 -0.29 0.75 -10.38
C ALA A 276 0.01 1.54 -11.66
N ILE A 277 -0.87 1.49 -12.68
CA ILE A 277 -0.74 2.35 -13.88
C ILE A 277 -0.75 3.83 -13.48
N GLY A 278 -1.66 4.22 -12.57
CA GLY A 278 -1.74 5.57 -12.03
C GLY A 278 -0.45 5.97 -11.29
N ASP A 279 0.05 5.10 -10.44
CA ASP A 279 1.27 5.34 -9.66
C ASP A 279 2.53 5.41 -10.54
N PHE A 280 2.66 4.55 -11.56
CA PHE A 280 3.74 4.64 -12.55
C PHE A 280 3.66 5.94 -13.34
N THR A 281 2.46 6.33 -13.75
CA THR A 281 2.23 7.59 -14.46
C THR A 281 2.57 8.79 -13.60
N ALA A 282 2.14 8.81 -12.35
CA ALA A 282 2.45 9.89 -11.41
C ALA A 282 3.96 9.97 -11.10
N THR A 283 4.63 8.80 -10.98
CA THR A 283 6.09 8.73 -10.79
C THR A 283 6.84 9.31 -11.99
N THR A 284 6.45 8.96 -13.19
CA THR A 284 7.16 9.43 -14.41
C THR A 284 6.83 10.87 -14.76
N SER A 285 5.57 11.30 -14.65
CA SER A 285 5.22 12.71 -14.87
C SER A 285 5.73 13.61 -13.75
N GLY A 286 5.62 13.18 -12.49
CA GLY A 286 6.11 13.95 -11.35
C GLY A 286 7.63 13.98 -11.23
N GLY A 287 8.32 12.86 -11.47
CA GLY A 287 9.76 12.72 -11.25
C GLY A 287 10.63 12.88 -12.49
N LEU A 288 10.11 12.53 -13.68
CA LEU A 288 10.88 12.44 -14.92
C LEU A 288 10.35 13.35 -16.04
N ASP A 289 9.28 14.10 -15.77
CA ASP A 289 8.61 15.01 -16.71
C ASP A 289 8.21 14.33 -18.04
N ARG A 290 7.82 13.04 -17.98
CA ARG A 290 7.36 12.25 -19.13
C ARG A 290 6.28 11.25 -18.73
N LEU A 291 5.56 10.70 -19.71
CA LEU A 291 4.66 9.58 -19.49
C LEU A 291 5.45 8.25 -19.42
N PRO A 292 4.88 7.22 -18.75
CA PRO A 292 5.49 5.89 -18.77
C PRO A 292 5.36 5.26 -20.16
N THR A 293 6.35 4.49 -20.54
CA THR A 293 6.32 3.69 -21.78
C THR A 293 5.47 2.42 -21.57
N ASP A 294 4.93 1.87 -22.65
CA ASP A 294 4.19 0.61 -22.60
C ASP A 294 5.03 -0.54 -22.03
N LYS A 295 6.34 -0.54 -22.30
CA LYS A 295 7.28 -1.52 -21.73
C LYS A 295 7.40 -1.38 -20.22
N GLU A 296 7.43 -0.17 -19.69
CA GLU A 296 7.47 0.10 -18.24
C GLU A 296 6.16 -0.33 -17.58
N LEU A 297 5.01 -0.03 -18.16
CA LEU A 297 3.71 -0.45 -17.65
C LEU A 297 3.56 -1.97 -17.68
N LYS A 298 3.85 -2.59 -18.82
CA LYS A 298 3.78 -4.04 -18.98
C LYS A 298 4.71 -4.76 -18.02
N GLY A 299 5.99 -4.35 -17.97
CA GLY A 299 6.99 -4.91 -17.07
C GLY A 299 6.63 -4.70 -15.60
N GLY A 300 6.11 -3.53 -15.25
CA GLY A 300 5.70 -3.19 -13.89
C GLY A 300 4.56 -4.07 -13.39
N ILE A 301 3.51 -4.27 -14.18
CA ILE A 301 2.34 -5.04 -13.78
C ILE A 301 2.62 -6.56 -13.84
N THR A 302 3.35 -7.04 -14.83
CA THR A 302 3.75 -8.46 -14.87
C THR A 302 4.69 -8.80 -13.72
N GLY A 303 5.64 -7.90 -13.41
CA GLY A 303 6.51 -8.01 -12.24
C GLY A 303 5.72 -8.04 -10.94
N TYR A 304 4.75 -7.13 -10.78
CA TYR A 304 3.84 -7.11 -9.64
C TYR A 304 3.10 -8.44 -9.46
N GLY A 305 2.55 -9.02 -10.52
CA GLY A 305 1.87 -10.33 -10.45
C GLY A 305 2.82 -11.45 -10.03
N LEU A 306 4.00 -11.55 -10.64
CA LEU A 306 5.03 -12.56 -10.30
C LEU A 306 5.45 -12.45 -8.83
N LEU A 307 5.70 -11.22 -8.36
CA LEU A 307 6.16 -10.97 -7.00
C LEU A 307 5.11 -11.31 -5.95
N ASN A 308 3.84 -11.17 -6.28
CA ASN A 308 2.76 -11.59 -5.40
C ASN A 308 2.60 -13.11 -5.35
N ILE A 309 2.88 -13.83 -6.45
CA ILE A 309 2.97 -15.31 -6.42
C ILE A 309 4.12 -15.74 -5.52
N LEU A 310 5.31 -15.17 -5.68
CA LEU A 310 6.46 -15.45 -4.83
C LEU A 310 6.17 -15.09 -3.36
N GLY A 311 5.47 -13.96 -3.13
CA GLY A 311 5.03 -13.55 -1.80
C GLY A 311 4.19 -14.61 -1.12
N ALA A 312 3.18 -15.12 -1.80
CA ALA A 312 2.33 -16.19 -1.27
C ALA A 312 3.13 -17.46 -0.90
N LEU A 313 4.11 -17.82 -1.73
CA LEU A 313 4.95 -19.01 -1.47
C LEU A 313 5.86 -18.85 -0.24
N ILE A 314 6.30 -17.63 0.09
CA ILE A 314 7.11 -17.37 1.28
C ILE A 314 6.27 -16.95 2.50
N GLY A 315 4.95 -16.93 2.39
CA GLY A 315 4.03 -16.53 3.46
C GLY A 315 3.89 -15.01 3.62
N GLY A 316 4.22 -14.22 2.61
CA GLY A 316 4.08 -12.77 2.59
C GLY A 316 2.74 -12.32 2.00
N MET A 317 2.14 -11.31 2.62
CA MET A 317 0.85 -10.74 2.25
C MET A 317 0.88 -10.06 0.86
N PRO A 318 -0.30 -9.83 0.20
CA PRO A 318 -0.35 -9.16 -1.10
C PRO A 318 0.22 -7.75 -1.07
N THR A 319 1.13 -7.46 -2.01
CA THR A 319 1.75 -6.16 -2.18
C THR A 319 1.04 -5.32 -3.24
N ALA A 320 1.21 -4.00 -3.19
CA ALA A 320 0.87 -3.06 -4.26
C ALA A 320 1.83 -1.86 -4.26
N THR A 321 1.72 -0.99 -5.25
CA THR A 321 2.48 0.26 -5.33
C THR A 321 2.07 1.23 -4.23
N TYR A 322 3.02 1.99 -3.69
CA TYR A 322 2.78 2.95 -2.62
C TYR A 322 2.69 4.39 -3.14
N SER A 323 1.47 4.89 -3.25
CA SER A 323 1.19 6.25 -3.71
C SER A 323 1.82 7.34 -2.82
N GLN A 324 2.02 7.07 -1.51
CA GLN A 324 2.73 7.99 -0.61
C GLN A 324 4.18 8.19 -1.07
N ASN A 325 4.87 7.11 -1.43
CA ASN A 325 6.24 7.17 -1.91
C ASN A 325 6.32 7.80 -3.32
N VAL A 326 5.31 7.59 -4.16
CA VAL A 326 5.14 8.30 -5.43
C VAL A 326 5.03 9.81 -5.20
N GLY A 327 4.27 10.24 -4.20
CA GLY A 327 4.17 11.65 -3.80
C GLY A 327 5.52 12.25 -3.37
N ILE A 328 6.38 11.48 -2.69
CA ILE A 328 7.75 11.90 -2.34
C ILE A 328 8.57 12.10 -3.63
N VAL A 329 8.53 11.16 -4.56
CA VAL A 329 9.24 11.28 -5.85
C VAL A 329 8.79 12.51 -6.62
N ALA A 330 7.48 12.71 -6.74
CA ALA A 330 6.92 13.87 -7.45
C ALA A 330 7.32 15.21 -6.83
N THR A 331 7.47 15.26 -5.50
CA THR A 331 7.81 16.49 -4.78
C THR A 331 9.32 16.75 -4.77
N THR A 332 10.12 15.71 -4.53
CA THR A 332 11.59 15.84 -4.40
C THR A 332 12.33 15.74 -5.72
N LYS A 333 11.70 15.19 -6.74
CA LYS A 333 12.30 14.84 -8.04
C LYS A 333 13.45 13.82 -7.93
N VAL A 334 13.60 13.17 -6.78
CA VAL A 334 14.61 12.12 -6.58
C VAL A 334 14.12 10.84 -7.23
N VAL A 335 14.78 10.44 -8.31
CA VAL A 335 14.38 9.28 -9.14
C VAL A 335 15.47 8.20 -9.21
N ASN A 336 16.60 8.41 -8.57
CA ASN A 336 17.76 7.53 -8.71
C ASN A 336 17.48 6.13 -8.12
N ARG A 337 17.71 5.09 -8.93
CA ARG A 337 17.46 3.69 -8.57
C ARG A 337 18.27 3.21 -7.36
N VAL A 338 19.46 3.75 -7.15
CA VAL A 338 20.32 3.36 -6.01
C VAL A 338 19.64 3.72 -4.69
N VAL A 339 18.98 4.88 -4.61
CA VAL A 339 18.22 5.29 -3.41
C VAL A 339 17.15 4.26 -3.05
N PHE A 340 16.38 3.79 -4.04
CA PHE A 340 15.33 2.79 -3.85
C PHE A 340 15.90 1.40 -3.57
N GLY A 341 17.05 1.07 -4.17
CA GLY A 341 17.78 -0.16 -3.85
C GLY A 341 18.25 -0.20 -2.41
N ILE A 342 18.77 0.92 -1.88
CA ILE A 342 19.15 1.03 -0.48
C ILE A 342 17.91 0.92 0.43
N ALA A 343 16.80 1.59 0.09
CA ALA A 343 15.54 1.48 0.82
C ALA A 343 15.06 0.02 0.89
N SER A 344 15.10 -0.69 -0.25
CA SER A 344 14.81 -2.13 -0.32
C SER A 344 15.73 -2.94 0.59
N GLY A 345 17.03 -2.67 0.58
CA GLY A 345 18.01 -3.35 1.45
C GLY A 345 17.72 -3.13 2.93
N ILE A 346 17.37 -1.92 3.35
CA ILE A 346 17.00 -1.62 4.75
C ILE A 346 15.77 -2.43 5.17
N ILE A 347 14.73 -2.48 4.33
CA ILE A 347 13.51 -3.25 4.62
C ILE A 347 13.80 -4.75 4.65
N LEU A 348 14.67 -5.24 3.76
CA LEU A 348 15.09 -6.65 3.75
C LEU A 348 15.76 -7.02 5.07
N VAL A 349 16.71 -6.20 5.55
CA VAL A 349 17.35 -6.42 6.84
C VAL A 349 16.33 -6.42 7.98
N ALA A 350 15.38 -5.47 7.97
CA ALA A 350 14.31 -5.42 8.96
C ALA A 350 13.45 -6.70 8.94
N GLY A 351 13.14 -7.24 7.76
CA GLY A 351 12.37 -8.49 7.59
C GLY A 351 13.14 -9.76 8.00
N LEU A 352 14.47 -9.72 7.96
CA LEU A 352 15.31 -10.87 8.35
C LEU A 352 15.61 -10.92 9.87
N VAL A 353 15.22 -9.89 10.62
CA VAL A 353 15.44 -9.78 12.08
C VAL A 353 14.14 -10.05 12.83
N PRO A 354 13.91 -11.28 13.37
CA PRO A 354 12.67 -11.63 14.10
C PRO A 354 12.39 -10.70 15.28
N LYS A 355 13.42 -10.24 15.98
CA LYS A 355 13.25 -9.27 17.08
C LYS A 355 12.60 -7.97 16.66
N PHE A 356 12.88 -7.50 15.44
CA PHE A 356 12.22 -6.31 14.91
C PHE A 356 10.72 -6.57 14.65
N SER A 357 10.39 -7.70 14.02
CA SER A 357 8.99 -8.09 13.80
C SER A 357 8.26 -8.35 15.12
N ALA A 358 8.91 -8.99 16.09
CA ALA A 358 8.36 -9.20 17.43
C ALA A 358 8.11 -7.88 18.17
N LEU A 359 8.98 -6.89 18.02
CA LEU A 359 8.75 -5.54 18.57
C LEU A 359 7.48 -4.92 17.98
N LEU A 360 7.24 -5.09 16.68
CA LEU A 360 6.06 -4.56 16.02
C LEU A 360 4.77 -5.21 16.50
N THR A 361 4.78 -6.49 16.91
CA THR A 361 3.61 -7.16 17.51
C THR A 361 3.27 -6.65 18.91
N THR A 362 4.18 -5.94 19.58
CA THR A 362 3.90 -5.35 20.91
C THR A 362 3.13 -4.04 20.83
N ILE A 363 2.96 -3.47 19.63
CA ILE A 363 2.24 -2.19 19.45
C ILE A 363 0.76 -2.41 19.73
N PRO A 364 0.18 -1.69 20.72
CA PRO A 364 -1.23 -1.81 21.01
C PRO A 364 -2.13 -1.42 19.83
N TYR A 365 -3.23 -2.11 19.65
CA TYR A 365 -4.18 -1.84 18.56
C TYR A 365 -4.66 -0.38 18.54
N CYS A 366 -4.88 0.24 19.71
CA CYS A 366 -5.30 1.64 19.78
C CYS A 366 -4.27 2.61 19.16
N VAL A 367 -2.98 2.34 19.34
CA VAL A 367 -1.91 3.11 18.70
C VAL A 367 -1.93 2.92 17.19
N LEU A 368 -2.06 1.65 16.73
CA LEU A 368 -2.17 1.34 15.29
C LEU A 368 -3.39 2.02 14.68
N GLY A 369 -4.55 1.92 15.32
CA GLY A 369 -5.80 2.55 14.86
C GLY A 369 -5.67 4.06 14.72
N GLY A 370 -5.13 4.73 15.74
CA GLY A 370 -4.88 6.18 15.71
C GLY A 370 -3.89 6.59 14.61
N ALA A 371 -2.86 5.78 14.37
CA ALA A 371 -1.89 6.06 13.32
C ALA A 371 -2.49 5.89 11.92
N VAL A 372 -3.26 4.83 11.65
CA VAL A 372 -3.67 4.48 10.28
C VAL A 372 -4.99 5.11 9.82
N ILE A 373 -5.83 5.64 10.72
CA ILE A 373 -7.11 6.25 10.33
C ILE A 373 -6.91 7.41 9.32
N GLY A 374 -5.85 8.19 9.48
CA GLY A 374 -5.46 9.23 8.52
C GLY A 374 -5.05 8.68 7.16
N VAL A 375 -4.43 7.49 7.13
CA VAL A 375 -4.08 6.79 5.89
C VAL A 375 -5.36 6.35 5.17
N PHE A 376 -6.33 5.78 5.89
CA PHE A 376 -7.61 5.34 5.31
C PHE A 376 -8.41 6.53 4.77
N ALA A 377 -8.42 7.63 5.50
CA ALA A 377 -9.00 8.89 5.02
C ALA A 377 -8.31 9.37 3.73
N SER A 378 -6.99 9.28 3.65
CA SER A 378 -6.23 9.65 2.45
C SER A 378 -6.55 8.74 1.26
N ILE A 379 -6.77 7.43 1.47
CA ILE A 379 -7.20 6.51 0.41
C ILE A 379 -8.58 6.93 -0.11
N THR A 380 -9.53 7.18 0.80
CA THR A 380 -10.87 7.68 0.44
C THR A 380 -10.78 8.95 -0.41
N MET A 381 -9.99 9.92 0.02
CA MET A 381 -9.85 11.19 -0.69
C MET A 381 -9.10 11.05 -2.02
N THR A 382 -8.22 10.07 -2.16
CA THR A 382 -7.59 9.74 -3.45
C THR A 382 -8.64 9.23 -4.43
N GLY A 383 -9.54 8.33 -4.00
CA GLY A 383 -10.68 7.90 -4.80
C GLY A 383 -11.58 9.07 -5.20
N MET A 384 -11.91 9.96 -4.26
CA MET A 384 -12.71 11.17 -4.52
C MET A 384 -12.04 12.08 -5.55
N LYS A 385 -10.72 12.31 -5.44
CA LYS A 385 -9.98 13.11 -6.42
C LYS A 385 -10.06 12.52 -7.82
N LEU A 386 -9.92 11.21 -7.97
CA LEU A 386 -10.05 10.53 -9.25
C LEU A 386 -11.46 10.69 -9.84
N ILE A 387 -12.50 10.55 -9.02
CA ILE A 387 -13.89 10.79 -9.43
C ILE A 387 -14.06 12.23 -9.92
N ALA A 388 -13.52 13.20 -9.17
CA ALA A 388 -13.62 14.63 -9.47
C ALA A 388 -12.85 15.06 -10.73
N THR A 389 -11.98 14.22 -11.30
CA THR A 389 -11.38 14.48 -12.62
C THR A 389 -12.37 14.30 -13.76
N GLN A 390 -13.51 13.68 -13.49
CA GLN A 390 -14.56 13.44 -14.46
C GLN A 390 -15.71 14.42 -14.25
N GLU A 391 -16.46 14.71 -15.31
CA GLU A 391 -17.65 15.53 -15.19
C GLU A 391 -18.68 14.86 -14.27
N LEU A 392 -19.13 15.56 -13.24
CA LEU A 392 -20.12 15.07 -12.27
C LEU A 392 -21.55 15.29 -12.79
N ASN A 393 -21.83 14.78 -13.99
CA ASN A 393 -23.20 14.75 -14.54
C ASN A 393 -24.03 13.65 -13.86
N TYR A 394 -25.34 13.62 -14.14
CA TYR A 394 -26.28 12.68 -13.53
C TYR A 394 -25.88 11.21 -13.75
N ARG A 395 -25.39 10.87 -14.95
CA ARG A 395 -24.92 9.51 -15.27
C ARG A 395 -23.74 9.10 -14.37
N ASN A 396 -22.70 9.92 -14.31
CA ASN A 396 -21.48 9.61 -13.57
C ASN A 396 -21.72 9.58 -12.05
N THR A 397 -22.53 10.51 -11.54
CA THR A 397 -22.91 10.53 -10.11
C THR A 397 -23.76 9.32 -9.74
N SER A 398 -24.64 8.85 -10.65
CA SER A 398 -25.42 7.62 -10.44
C SER A 398 -24.52 6.39 -10.40
N ILE A 399 -23.52 6.28 -11.29
CA ILE A 399 -22.56 5.17 -11.27
C ILE A 399 -21.84 5.11 -9.94
N VAL A 400 -21.24 6.23 -9.52
CA VAL A 400 -20.50 6.32 -8.25
C VAL A 400 -21.42 6.04 -7.05
N GLY A 401 -22.57 6.72 -6.99
CA GLY A 401 -23.48 6.63 -5.85
C GLY A 401 -24.03 5.22 -5.67
N LEU A 402 -24.54 4.60 -6.74
CA LEU A 402 -25.09 3.25 -6.67
C LEU A 402 -24.03 2.19 -6.39
N ALA A 403 -22.85 2.31 -7.00
CA ALA A 403 -21.76 1.37 -6.76
C ALA A 403 -21.31 1.40 -5.29
N VAL A 404 -21.11 2.58 -4.71
CA VAL A 404 -20.74 2.75 -3.31
C VAL A 404 -21.87 2.29 -2.38
N ALA A 405 -23.12 2.69 -2.67
CA ALA A 405 -24.27 2.31 -1.86
C ALA A 405 -24.46 0.79 -1.81
N MET A 406 -24.38 0.11 -2.95
CA MET A 406 -24.49 -1.36 -3.01
C MET A 406 -23.30 -2.03 -2.32
N GLY A 407 -22.07 -1.58 -2.56
CA GLY A 407 -20.86 -2.16 -1.97
C GLY A 407 -20.86 -2.06 -0.45
N ILE A 408 -21.01 -0.85 0.08
CA ILE A 408 -21.01 -0.61 1.52
C ILE A 408 -22.31 -1.12 2.15
N GLY A 409 -23.48 -0.87 1.53
CA GLY A 409 -24.77 -1.24 2.09
C GLY A 409 -24.93 -2.73 2.31
N ILE A 410 -24.59 -3.57 1.32
CA ILE A 410 -24.68 -5.04 1.46
C ILE A 410 -23.75 -5.52 2.60
N THR A 411 -22.55 -4.96 2.71
CA THR A 411 -21.59 -5.37 3.76
C THR A 411 -22.07 -4.98 5.18
N LEU A 412 -22.78 -3.85 5.31
CA LEU A 412 -23.36 -3.42 6.58
C LEU A 412 -24.60 -4.26 6.99
N VAL A 413 -25.27 -4.86 6.01
CA VAL A 413 -26.46 -5.69 6.24
C VAL A 413 -26.27 -7.08 5.63
N PRO A 414 -25.31 -7.90 6.12
CA PRO A 414 -24.97 -9.18 5.50
C PRO A 414 -26.16 -10.17 5.52
N GLN A 415 -27.09 -10.01 6.44
CA GLN A 415 -28.32 -10.81 6.50
C GLN A 415 -29.23 -10.62 5.29
N SER A 416 -29.08 -9.53 4.53
CA SER A 416 -29.81 -9.30 3.29
C SER A 416 -29.57 -10.40 2.23
N LEU A 417 -28.47 -11.12 2.34
CA LEU A 417 -28.09 -12.24 1.48
C LEU A 417 -28.29 -13.62 2.12
N ALA A 418 -28.97 -13.73 3.27
CA ALA A 418 -29.06 -14.97 4.04
C ALA A 418 -29.72 -16.15 3.27
N LEU A 419 -30.61 -15.88 2.34
CA LEU A 419 -31.27 -16.88 1.52
C LEU A 419 -30.53 -17.21 0.19
N PHE A 420 -29.43 -16.52 -0.08
CA PHE A 420 -28.61 -16.80 -1.24
C PHE A 420 -27.63 -17.97 -0.96
N PRO A 421 -27.13 -18.65 -2.03
CA PRO A 421 -26.10 -19.67 -1.87
C PRO A 421 -24.84 -19.13 -1.15
N ALA A 422 -24.13 -19.97 -0.40
CA ALA A 422 -22.99 -19.58 0.42
C ALA A 422 -21.88 -18.83 -0.36
N TRP A 423 -21.66 -19.18 -1.62
CA TRP A 423 -20.67 -18.48 -2.46
C TRP A 423 -21.07 -17.01 -2.73
N VAL A 424 -22.37 -16.72 -2.87
CA VAL A 424 -22.88 -15.33 -3.03
C VAL A 424 -22.62 -14.51 -1.79
N THR A 425 -22.94 -15.05 -0.60
CA THR A 425 -22.71 -14.36 0.67
C THR A 425 -21.22 -14.14 0.94
N THR A 426 -20.36 -15.05 0.50
CA THR A 426 -18.92 -14.91 0.67
C THR A 426 -18.32 -13.86 -0.28
N VAL A 427 -18.67 -13.90 -1.57
CA VAL A 427 -18.12 -12.98 -2.57
C VAL A 427 -18.69 -11.57 -2.40
N PHE A 428 -20.00 -11.45 -2.26
CA PHE A 428 -20.71 -10.17 -2.28
C PHE A 428 -21.01 -9.61 -0.89
N GLY A 429 -21.26 -10.48 0.08
CA GLY A 429 -21.61 -10.04 1.45
C GLY A 429 -20.43 -9.61 2.30
N LYS A 430 -19.21 -10.00 1.94
CA LYS A 430 -17.99 -9.73 2.72
C LYS A 430 -17.00 -8.77 2.07
N SER A 431 -17.17 -8.45 0.79
CA SER A 431 -16.24 -7.58 0.07
C SER A 431 -16.99 -6.42 -0.61
N PRO A 432 -17.04 -5.24 0.07
CA PRO A 432 -17.69 -4.06 -0.50
C PRO A 432 -17.04 -3.63 -1.81
N VAL A 433 -15.74 -3.86 -1.95
CA VAL A 433 -14.94 -3.46 -3.11
C VAL A 433 -15.33 -4.26 -4.35
N VAL A 434 -15.56 -5.56 -4.21
CA VAL A 434 -15.98 -6.44 -5.31
C VAL A 434 -17.35 -6.00 -5.82
N VAL A 435 -18.32 -5.80 -4.92
CA VAL A 435 -19.67 -5.34 -5.28
C VAL A 435 -19.61 -3.98 -5.99
N ALA A 436 -18.93 -3.02 -5.40
CA ALA A 436 -18.80 -1.68 -5.99
C ALA A 436 -18.15 -1.73 -7.38
N THR A 437 -17.12 -2.56 -7.56
CA THR A 437 -16.45 -2.73 -8.85
C THR A 437 -17.40 -3.27 -9.92
N ILE A 438 -18.11 -4.36 -9.61
CA ILE A 438 -19.04 -5.00 -10.55
C ILE A 438 -20.17 -4.03 -10.90
N VAL A 439 -20.77 -3.38 -9.92
CA VAL A 439 -21.84 -2.41 -10.14
C VAL A 439 -21.34 -1.23 -10.97
N ALA A 440 -20.18 -0.66 -10.64
CA ALA A 440 -19.61 0.48 -11.37
C ALA A 440 -19.34 0.13 -12.84
N ILE A 441 -18.69 -1.01 -13.11
CA ILE A 441 -18.42 -1.47 -14.48
C ILE A 441 -19.73 -1.72 -15.22
N THR A 442 -20.67 -2.44 -14.61
CA THR A 442 -21.97 -2.76 -15.24
C THR A 442 -22.73 -1.49 -15.59
N LEU A 443 -22.87 -0.56 -14.66
CA LEU A 443 -23.56 0.71 -14.92
C LEU A 443 -22.83 1.55 -15.96
N ASN A 444 -21.52 1.56 -15.97
CA ASN A 444 -20.75 2.28 -16.99
C ASN A 444 -20.95 1.72 -18.40
N LEU A 445 -21.19 0.41 -18.55
CA LEU A 445 -21.45 -0.23 -19.82
C LEU A 445 -22.91 -0.09 -20.27
N VAL A 446 -23.85 -0.09 -19.34
CA VAL A 446 -25.30 -0.11 -19.62
C VAL A 446 -25.88 1.29 -19.73
N LEU A 447 -25.46 2.23 -18.89
CA LEU A 447 -26.00 3.59 -18.93
C LEU A 447 -25.54 4.33 -20.18
N PRO A 448 -26.46 5.01 -20.91
CA PRO A 448 -26.12 5.72 -22.14
C PRO A 448 -25.01 6.75 -21.88
N GLY A 449 -24.01 6.77 -22.77
CA GLY A 449 -23.02 7.86 -22.81
C GLY A 449 -23.71 9.19 -23.15
N LYS A 450 -22.98 10.31 -23.03
CA LYS A 450 -23.46 11.57 -23.62
C LYS A 450 -23.81 11.30 -25.08
N GLU A 451 -25.10 11.40 -25.42
CA GLU A 451 -25.44 11.73 -26.77
C GLU A 451 -24.69 13.03 -27.13
N LYS A 452 -24.01 13.03 -28.26
CA LYS A 452 -23.55 14.31 -28.84
C LYS A 452 -24.82 15.16 -28.85
N GLU A 453 -24.87 16.21 -28.06
CA GLU A 453 -25.87 17.26 -28.27
C GLU A 453 -25.77 17.58 -29.76
N ASP A 454 -26.85 17.27 -30.44
CA ASP A 454 -27.05 17.69 -31.83
C ASP A 454 -26.70 19.18 -31.87
N SER A 455 -25.64 19.50 -32.61
CA SER A 455 -25.33 20.85 -33.04
C SER A 455 -26.41 21.27 -34.06
N GLY A 456 -27.62 21.48 -33.56
CA GLY A 456 -28.76 21.97 -34.22
C GLY A 456 -29.28 23.21 -33.50
N HIS A 457 -28.61 24.33 -33.76
CA HIS A 457 -29.22 25.63 -34.05
C HIS A 457 -28.13 26.63 -34.38
#